data_047d2aa56f8da5a931407d5d949abd1c
#
_entry.id   047d2aa56f8da5a931407d5d949abd1c
#
_cell.length_a   1.000
_cell.length_b   1.000
_cell.length_c   1.000
_cell.angle_alpha   90.00
_cell.angle_beta   90.00
_cell.angle_gamma   90.00
#
_symmetry.space_group_name_H-M   'P 1'
#
loop_
_entity.id
_entity.type
_entity.pdbx_description
1 polymer ?
#
loop_
_entity_poly.entity_id
_entity_poly.type
_entity_poly.pdbx_seq_one_letter_code
_entity_poly.pdbx_strand_id
1 'polypeptide(L)'
;MPSGTRARIGQFALLTMTVSAVFDIRNVINNNVAIGLTSAPAFFLATILYFVPFTLIIAEFVAMNRSSESGVYQWVKTSMGGRWAFMAAFCYWFVNLFFFASLLPLVLVFTSYLVTGDEQTMSPWAITGLSIAIFAVATWVSTKGATWIGTITSIGATAVLVLTGVFVVMSLAALAGGVEPATAITPATLAPDTSSFATTWAFLGTLAWIIQGVGGAESVGVFLNDLRGGVKAFVRTIVVAGLMIGLLYAVASLLMNVFVPVGGLELSNGLFVVMGAVGEHVGIPVLITYRVVGLILLAATLGSLLMWTSTPVKIFFSEIPRGVFGEKVIELNEHGIPWRASWLQFAIVVPILIIPALGSGNIDDLLQIVVNMTAATALIPPLLILLAYLVLRLRYDNAEREFRMGSRTTGLVIAVFLLAVFGFVFIAGTTPVDQALWLTLVYNVGGVAIFLGLALAWYQRYIKRLSASDPRAARIELAPSAAGAGDESGTRSVGDAESEGTSARGDASGTTSARGDDGPTA
;
A
#
# COMPACT_ATOMS: atom_id res chain seq x y z
N MET A 1 28.42 9.55 6.61
CA MET A 1 28.22 8.51 7.62
C MET A 1 28.86 7.23 7.08
N PRO A 2 29.59 6.43 7.87
CA PRO A 2 30.24 5.24 7.36
C PRO A 2 29.17 4.25 6.86
N SER A 3 29.45 3.59 5.75
CA SER A 3 28.65 2.54 5.11
C SER A 3 28.51 1.35 6.06
N GLY A 4 27.57 1.47 7.00
CA GLY A 4 27.14 0.32 7.79
C GLY A 4 26.61 -0.75 6.82
N THR A 5 27.13 -1.94 6.91
CA THR A 5 26.65 -3.13 6.20
C THR A 5 25.14 -3.25 6.43
N ARG A 6 24.32 -2.87 5.43
CA ARG A 6 22.87 -3.06 5.47
C ARG A 6 22.59 -4.53 5.79
N ALA A 7 21.82 -4.80 6.82
CA ALA A 7 21.46 -6.17 7.19
C ALA A 7 20.64 -6.79 6.05
N ARG A 8 21.22 -7.78 5.36
CA ARG A 8 20.55 -8.44 4.24
C ARG A 8 19.51 -9.42 4.75
N ILE A 9 18.27 -9.28 4.28
CA ILE A 9 17.16 -10.17 4.60
C ILE A 9 17.23 -11.47 3.78
N GLY A 10 16.75 -12.58 4.38
CA GLY A 10 16.64 -13.87 3.69
C GLY A 10 15.35 -13.96 2.85
N GLN A 11 15.32 -14.91 1.89
CA GLN A 11 14.14 -15.14 1.05
C GLN A 11 12.89 -15.50 1.88
N PHE A 12 13.04 -16.32 2.91
CA PHE A 12 11.93 -16.69 3.79
C PHE A 12 11.38 -15.50 4.57
N ALA A 13 12.26 -14.60 5.05
CA ALA A 13 11.83 -13.38 5.70
C ALA A 13 11.06 -12.46 4.74
N LEU A 14 11.54 -12.28 3.51
CA LEU A 14 10.81 -11.52 2.50
C LEU A 14 9.46 -12.16 2.17
N LEU A 15 9.40 -13.49 2.03
CA LEU A 15 8.15 -14.22 1.78
C LEU A 15 7.12 -13.97 2.89
N THR A 16 7.50 -14.16 4.15
CA THR A 16 6.60 -13.95 5.30
C THR A 16 6.18 -12.50 5.45
N MET A 17 7.11 -11.56 5.27
CA MET A 17 6.79 -10.13 5.26
C MET A 17 5.78 -9.78 4.17
N THR A 18 5.95 -10.33 2.96
CA THR A 18 5.04 -10.10 1.83
C THR A 18 3.64 -10.63 2.12
N VAL A 19 3.53 -11.87 2.61
CA VAL A 19 2.23 -12.47 2.96
C VAL A 19 1.55 -11.65 4.06
N SER A 20 2.29 -11.27 5.12
CA SER A 20 1.74 -10.49 6.23
C SER A 20 1.36 -9.05 5.86
N ALA A 21 2.03 -8.47 4.85
CA ALA A 21 1.73 -7.10 4.41
C ALA A 21 0.50 -7.02 3.50
N VAL A 22 0.19 -8.11 2.78
CA VAL A 22 -0.87 -8.11 1.75
C VAL A 22 -2.12 -8.85 2.21
N PHE A 23 -1.96 -10.00 2.90
CA PHE A 23 -3.13 -10.78 3.30
C PHE A 23 -3.84 -10.19 4.52
N ASP A 24 -5.14 -9.95 4.38
CA ASP A 24 -6.02 -9.54 5.48
C ASP A 24 -7.38 -10.25 5.35
N ILE A 25 -7.77 -11.00 6.37
CA ILE A 25 -9.04 -11.75 6.39
C ILE A 25 -10.27 -10.84 6.28
N ARG A 26 -10.14 -9.56 6.69
CA ARG A 26 -11.22 -8.57 6.53
C ARG A 26 -11.54 -8.33 5.05
N ASN A 27 -10.52 -8.35 4.18
CA ASN A 27 -10.75 -8.25 2.73
C ASN A 27 -11.51 -9.47 2.19
N VAL A 28 -11.31 -10.65 2.78
CA VAL A 28 -12.08 -11.85 2.42
C VAL A 28 -13.56 -11.64 2.71
N ILE A 29 -13.91 -11.18 3.93
CA ILE A 29 -15.29 -10.88 4.31
C ILE A 29 -15.88 -9.81 3.41
N ASN A 30 -15.24 -8.65 3.27
CA ASN A 30 -15.75 -7.54 2.47
C ASN A 30 -16.13 -7.98 1.05
N ASN A 31 -15.24 -8.76 0.42
CA ASN A 31 -15.47 -9.22 -0.94
C ASN A 31 -16.49 -10.37 -1.00
N ASN A 32 -16.56 -11.23 0.02
CA ASN A 32 -17.57 -12.28 0.09
C ASN A 32 -18.98 -11.68 0.27
N VAL A 33 -19.14 -10.65 1.11
CA VAL A 33 -20.40 -9.90 1.24
C VAL A 33 -20.83 -9.31 -0.10
N ALA A 34 -19.87 -8.75 -0.86
CA ALA A 34 -20.18 -8.05 -2.11
C ALA A 34 -20.47 -8.97 -3.30
N ILE A 35 -19.71 -10.06 -3.48
CA ILE A 35 -19.79 -10.94 -4.67
C ILE A 35 -19.78 -12.44 -4.33
N GLY A 36 -19.98 -12.81 -3.07
CA GLY A 36 -20.06 -14.20 -2.65
C GLY A 36 -18.83 -15.03 -3.00
N LEU A 37 -19.08 -16.29 -3.40
CA LEU A 37 -18.01 -17.23 -3.77
C LEU A 37 -17.18 -16.82 -4.99
N THR A 38 -17.68 -15.91 -5.84
CA THR A 38 -16.94 -15.36 -6.97
C THR A 38 -15.68 -14.61 -6.54
N SER A 39 -15.63 -14.15 -5.28
CA SER A 39 -14.44 -13.53 -4.68
C SER A 39 -13.21 -14.45 -4.71
N ALA A 40 -13.39 -15.76 -4.60
CA ALA A 40 -12.30 -16.73 -4.58
C ALA A 40 -11.47 -16.75 -5.88
N PRO A 41 -12.04 -17.02 -7.07
CA PRO A 41 -11.30 -16.92 -8.33
C PRO A 41 -10.85 -15.49 -8.63
N ALA A 42 -11.60 -14.46 -8.25
CA ALA A 42 -11.23 -13.08 -8.46
C ALA A 42 -9.95 -12.70 -7.70
N PHE A 43 -9.81 -13.07 -6.43
CA PHE A 43 -8.58 -12.87 -5.66
C PHE A 43 -7.39 -13.61 -6.25
N PHE A 44 -7.58 -14.89 -6.63
CA PHE A 44 -6.50 -15.68 -7.21
C PHE A 44 -5.98 -15.06 -8.51
N LEU A 45 -6.89 -14.68 -9.41
CA LEU A 45 -6.54 -14.03 -10.67
C LEU A 45 -5.90 -12.66 -10.45
N ALA A 46 -6.45 -11.83 -9.55
CA ALA A 46 -5.89 -10.52 -9.25
C ALA A 46 -4.46 -10.63 -8.71
N THR A 47 -4.18 -11.63 -7.87
CA THR A 47 -2.83 -11.83 -7.33
C THR A 47 -1.83 -12.18 -8.43
N ILE A 48 -2.19 -13.04 -9.37
CA ILE A 48 -1.31 -13.44 -10.47
C ILE A 48 -1.21 -12.36 -11.53
N LEU A 49 -2.33 -11.76 -11.94
CA LEU A 49 -2.37 -10.84 -13.07
C LEU A 49 -2.01 -9.40 -12.71
N TYR A 50 -2.15 -9.02 -11.44
CA TYR A 50 -1.85 -7.67 -10.95
C TYR A 50 -0.69 -7.66 -9.95
N PHE A 51 -0.83 -8.30 -8.77
CA PHE A 51 0.15 -8.17 -7.69
C PHE A 51 1.57 -8.55 -8.12
N VAL A 52 1.74 -9.71 -8.74
CA VAL A 52 3.07 -10.19 -9.18
C VAL A 52 3.70 -9.24 -10.20
N PRO A 53 3.07 -8.93 -11.35
CA PRO A 53 3.69 -8.06 -12.33
C PRO A 53 3.86 -6.61 -11.84
N PHE A 54 2.96 -6.10 -11.01
CA PHE A 54 3.10 -4.77 -10.43
C PHE A 54 4.29 -4.68 -9.46
N THR A 55 4.50 -5.70 -8.62
CA THR A 55 5.68 -5.77 -7.75
C THR A 55 6.98 -5.81 -8.56
N LEU A 56 6.99 -6.50 -9.72
CA LEU A 56 8.14 -6.53 -10.61
C LEU A 56 8.39 -5.17 -11.30
N ILE A 57 7.33 -4.43 -11.63
CA ILE A 57 7.43 -3.06 -12.13
C ILE A 57 8.11 -2.16 -11.08
N ILE A 58 7.66 -2.24 -9.83
CA ILE A 58 8.26 -1.48 -8.74
C ILE A 58 9.72 -1.88 -8.54
N ALA A 59 10.04 -3.18 -8.56
CA ALA A 59 11.40 -3.67 -8.46
C ALA A 59 12.30 -3.11 -9.58
N GLU A 60 11.79 -2.91 -10.78
CA GLU A 60 12.52 -2.27 -11.88
C GLU A 60 12.83 -0.80 -11.58
N PHE A 61 11.87 -0.03 -11.04
CA PHE A 61 12.12 1.34 -10.59
C PHE A 61 13.14 1.40 -9.44
N VAL A 62 13.07 0.48 -8.48
CA VAL A 62 14.02 0.39 -7.37
C VAL A 62 15.43 0.09 -7.88
N ALA A 63 15.56 -0.79 -8.87
CA ALA A 63 16.84 -1.13 -9.48
C ALA A 63 17.50 0.06 -10.23
N MET A 64 16.72 1.07 -10.63
CA MET A 64 17.22 2.31 -11.24
C MET A 64 17.64 3.36 -10.20
N ASN A 65 17.06 3.34 -9.01
CA ASN A 65 17.22 4.41 -7.99
C ASN A 65 17.99 3.91 -6.75
N ARG A 66 19.11 3.23 -6.94
CA ARG A 66 19.87 2.57 -5.86
C ARG A 66 20.46 3.50 -4.80
N SER A 67 20.78 4.72 -5.16
CA SER A 67 21.46 5.69 -4.29
C SER A 67 20.51 6.48 -3.39
N SER A 68 19.20 6.40 -3.61
CA SER A 68 18.17 7.10 -2.84
C SER A 68 17.31 6.13 -2.03
N GLU A 69 16.74 6.59 -0.92
CA GLU A 69 15.59 5.92 -0.31
C GLU A 69 14.48 5.96 -1.37
N SER A 70 14.26 4.83 -2.04
CA SER A 70 13.41 4.74 -3.22
C SER A 70 11.96 4.62 -2.81
N GLY A 71 11.15 5.60 -3.14
CA GLY A 71 9.71 5.63 -2.93
C GLY A 71 8.93 6.08 -4.15
N VAL A 72 7.62 6.22 -3.99
CA VAL A 72 6.69 6.57 -5.09
C VAL A 72 7.10 7.85 -5.83
N TYR A 73 7.59 8.86 -5.10
CA TYR A 73 8.09 10.09 -5.68
C TYR A 73 9.24 9.82 -6.67
N GLN A 74 10.25 9.08 -6.25
CA GLN A 74 11.43 8.82 -7.09
C GLN A 74 11.10 7.93 -8.28
N TRP A 75 10.23 6.93 -8.13
CA TRP A 75 9.82 6.06 -9.23
C TRP A 75 9.15 6.84 -10.36
N VAL A 76 8.21 7.71 -10.01
CA VAL A 76 7.50 8.52 -11.02
C VAL A 76 8.40 9.62 -11.58
N LYS A 77 9.27 10.24 -10.76
CA LYS A 77 10.25 11.23 -11.21
C LYS A 77 11.21 10.67 -12.26
N THR A 78 11.56 9.39 -12.16
CA THR A 78 12.46 8.73 -13.10
C THR A 78 12.05 8.93 -14.56
N SER A 79 10.75 8.86 -14.86
CA SER A 79 10.26 8.93 -16.25
C SER A 79 9.36 10.13 -16.56
N MET A 80 8.68 10.72 -15.56
CA MET A 80 7.68 11.76 -15.78
C MET A 80 8.03 13.12 -15.16
N GLY A 81 9.13 13.20 -14.40
CA GLY A 81 9.60 14.43 -13.76
C GLY A 81 8.84 14.82 -12.48
N GLY A 82 9.34 15.87 -11.79
CA GLY A 82 8.93 16.22 -10.44
C GLY A 82 7.46 16.56 -10.25
N ARG A 83 6.80 17.15 -11.25
CA ARG A 83 5.38 17.48 -11.17
C ARG A 83 4.50 16.24 -10.97
N TRP A 84 4.71 15.21 -11.78
CA TRP A 84 3.96 13.96 -11.70
C TRP A 84 4.41 13.12 -10.51
N ALA A 85 5.68 13.19 -10.18
CA ALA A 85 6.23 12.57 -8.99
C ALA A 85 5.56 13.08 -7.71
N PHE A 86 5.42 14.42 -7.58
CA PHE A 86 4.70 15.02 -6.46
C PHE A 86 3.24 14.59 -6.41
N MET A 87 2.56 14.58 -7.56
CA MET A 87 1.17 14.14 -7.62
C MET A 87 1.01 12.67 -7.19
N ALA A 88 1.90 11.78 -7.63
CA ALA A 88 1.85 10.37 -7.26
C ALA A 88 2.11 10.15 -5.75
N ALA A 89 3.12 10.82 -5.19
CA ALA A 89 3.42 10.75 -3.75
C ALA A 89 2.28 11.36 -2.90
N PHE A 90 1.70 12.47 -3.36
CA PHE A 90 0.53 13.07 -2.71
C PHE A 90 -0.68 12.13 -2.74
N CYS A 91 -0.98 11.52 -3.90
CA CYS A 91 -2.07 10.54 -4.01
C CYS A 91 -1.85 9.35 -3.08
N TYR A 92 -0.62 8.83 -3.01
CA TYR A 92 -0.27 7.72 -2.14
C TYR A 92 -0.52 8.05 -0.65
N TRP A 93 -0.13 9.24 -0.20
CA TRP A 93 -0.46 9.72 1.14
C TRP A 93 -1.95 9.96 1.33
N PHE A 94 -2.60 10.60 0.35
CA PHE A 94 -4.01 10.99 0.42
C PHE A 94 -4.97 9.79 0.51
N VAL A 95 -4.69 8.71 -0.19
CA VAL A 95 -5.48 7.46 -0.13
C VAL A 95 -5.56 6.92 1.29
N ASN A 96 -4.46 7.02 2.06
CA ASN A 96 -4.45 6.55 3.44
C ASN A 96 -5.40 7.34 4.35
N LEU A 97 -5.80 8.55 3.96
CA LEU A 97 -6.78 9.33 4.72
C LEU A 97 -8.17 8.68 4.69
N PHE A 98 -8.55 8.09 3.55
CA PHE A 98 -9.80 7.32 3.41
C PHE A 98 -9.73 5.97 4.14
N PHE A 99 -8.56 5.34 4.17
CA PHE A 99 -8.35 4.11 4.90
C PHE A 99 -8.67 4.25 6.40
N PHE A 100 -8.37 5.40 7.02
CA PHE A 100 -8.77 5.66 8.41
C PHE A 100 -10.28 5.64 8.60
N ALA A 101 -11.05 6.13 7.63
CA ALA A 101 -12.50 6.12 7.70
C ALA A 101 -13.07 4.68 7.73
N SER A 102 -12.43 3.73 7.05
CA SER A 102 -12.83 2.31 7.09
C SER A 102 -12.31 1.57 8.34
N LEU A 103 -11.16 1.99 8.89
CA LEU A 103 -10.51 1.29 10.00
C LEU A 103 -11.08 1.67 11.37
N LEU A 104 -11.38 2.96 11.58
CA LEU A 104 -11.78 3.50 12.89
C LEU A 104 -13.13 2.97 13.40
N PRO A 105 -14.19 2.86 12.59
CA PRO A 105 -15.45 2.25 13.03
C PRO A 105 -15.28 0.79 13.48
N LEU A 106 -14.39 0.03 12.83
CA LEU A 106 -14.11 -1.37 13.19
C LEU A 106 -13.49 -1.52 14.59
N VAL A 107 -12.77 -0.50 15.09
CA VAL A 107 -12.29 -0.51 16.49
C VAL A 107 -13.46 -0.63 17.45
N LEU A 108 -14.57 0.06 17.18
CA LEU A 108 -15.77 0.04 18.03
C LEU A 108 -16.54 -1.27 17.88
N VAL A 109 -16.66 -1.78 16.64
CA VAL A 109 -17.27 -3.09 16.38
C VAL A 109 -16.51 -4.18 17.15
N PHE A 110 -15.19 -4.24 17.02
CA PHE A 110 -14.38 -5.27 17.68
C PHE A 110 -14.36 -5.12 19.21
N THR A 111 -14.46 -3.89 19.71
CA THR A 111 -14.60 -3.62 21.15
C THR A 111 -15.95 -4.13 21.66
N SER A 112 -17.04 -3.95 20.91
CA SER A 112 -18.36 -4.45 21.30
C SER A 112 -18.32 -5.98 21.43
N TYR A 113 -17.87 -6.70 20.42
CA TYR A 113 -17.74 -8.16 20.46
C TYR A 113 -16.83 -8.66 21.60
N LEU A 114 -15.75 -7.94 21.91
CA LEU A 114 -14.88 -8.30 23.01
C LEU A 114 -15.57 -8.14 24.38
N VAL A 115 -16.31 -7.04 24.58
CA VAL A 115 -16.90 -6.69 25.87
C VAL A 115 -18.26 -7.36 26.08
N THR A 116 -19.17 -7.17 25.13
CA THR A 116 -20.55 -7.67 25.23
C THR A 116 -20.72 -9.06 24.61
N GLY A 117 -19.89 -9.43 23.63
CA GLY A 117 -20.08 -10.63 22.80
C GLY A 117 -21.17 -10.47 21.79
N ASP A 118 -21.52 -9.24 21.43
CA ASP A 118 -22.62 -8.93 20.51
C ASP A 118 -22.26 -7.72 19.64
N GLU A 119 -23.05 -7.53 18.59
CA GLU A 119 -22.91 -6.41 17.68
C GLU A 119 -23.16 -5.08 18.40
N GLN A 120 -22.44 -4.04 17.95
CA GLN A 120 -22.64 -2.71 18.48
C GLN A 120 -23.97 -2.11 17.94
N THR A 121 -24.69 -1.39 18.80
CA THR A 121 -25.99 -0.77 18.51
C THR A 121 -25.95 0.76 18.45
N MET A 122 -24.75 1.36 18.45
CA MET A 122 -24.58 2.80 18.41
C MET A 122 -25.01 3.38 17.08
N SER A 123 -25.55 4.60 17.11
CA SER A 123 -25.87 5.35 15.89
C SER A 123 -24.59 5.69 15.10
N PRO A 124 -24.70 5.86 13.75
CA PRO A 124 -23.55 6.29 12.92
C PRO A 124 -22.86 7.55 13.42
N TRP A 125 -23.59 8.49 13.98
CA TRP A 125 -23.03 9.72 14.57
C TRP A 125 -22.21 9.46 15.83
N ALA A 126 -22.67 8.56 16.71
CA ALA A 126 -21.92 8.17 17.89
C ALA A 126 -20.63 7.43 17.50
N ILE A 127 -20.70 6.53 16.51
CA ILE A 127 -19.55 5.83 15.94
C ILE A 127 -18.55 6.85 15.38
N THR A 128 -19.01 7.82 14.60
CA THR A 128 -18.15 8.86 14.00
C THR A 128 -17.49 9.72 15.08
N GLY A 129 -18.24 10.17 16.08
CA GLY A 129 -17.68 10.96 17.19
C GLY A 129 -16.60 10.22 17.98
N LEU A 130 -16.85 8.94 18.31
CA LEU A 130 -15.88 8.09 19.00
C LEU A 130 -14.68 7.78 18.10
N SER A 131 -14.88 7.54 16.81
CA SER A 131 -13.82 7.35 15.82
C SER A 131 -12.88 8.55 15.75
N ILE A 132 -13.42 9.77 15.76
CA ILE A 132 -12.63 11.02 15.81
C ILE A 132 -11.80 11.07 17.11
N ALA A 133 -12.40 10.74 18.25
CA ALA A 133 -11.70 10.73 19.53
C ALA A 133 -10.57 9.68 19.57
N ILE A 134 -10.83 8.45 19.08
CA ILE A 134 -9.83 7.39 18.94
C ILE A 134 -8.70 7.85 18.03
N PHE A 135 -9.01 8.49 16.89
CA PHE A 135 -8.00 8.97 15.96
C PHE A 135 -7.16 10.12 16.53
N ALA A 136 -7.74 11.00 17.33
CA ALA A 136 -7.00 12.04 18.06
C ALA A 136 -5.97 11.42 19.01
N VAL A 137 -6.38 10.40 19.79
CA VAL A 137 -5.48 9.66 20.68
C VAL A 137 -4.40 8.93 19.89
N ALA A 138 -4.76 8.21 18.81
CA ALA A 138 -3.80 7.51 17.97
C ALA A 138 -2.78 8.47 17.34
N THR A 139 -3.24 9.64 16.86
CA THR A 139 -2.37 10.70 16.33
C THR A 139 -1.41 11.20 17.39
N TRP A 140 -1.89 11.50 18.58
CA TRP A 140 -1.04 11.94 19.70
C TRP A 140 0.00 10.88 20.07
N VAL A 141 -0.41 9.61 20.22
CA VAL A 141 0.49 8.48 20.54
C VAL A 141 1.53 8.29 19.43
N SER A 142 1.14 8.37 18.15
CA SER A 142 2.05 8.18 17.03
C SER A 142 3.16 9.25 16.99
N THR A 143 2.89 10.47 17.47
CA THR A 143 3.92 11.53 17.56
C THR A 143 4.97 11.29 18.65
N LYS A 144 4.76 10.34 19.55
CA LYS A 144 5.73 9.97 20.61
C LYS A 144 6.83 9.01 20.13
N GLY A 145 6.79 8.57 18.88
CA GLY A 145 7.86 7.78 18.27
C GLY A 145 8.13 6.44 18.94
N ALA A 146 7.11 5.78 19.38
CA ALA A 146 7.25 4.57 20.18
C ALA A 146 7.72 3.37 19.36
N THR A 147 8.87 2.80 19.69
CA THR A 147 9.39 1.55 19.10
C THR A 147 8.46 0.35 19.33
N TRP A 148 7.66 0.39 20.40
CA TRP A 148 6.65 -0.62 20.71
C TRP A 148 5.50 -0.70 19.70
N ILE A 149 5.24 0.35 18.91
CA ILE A 149 4.21 0.33 17.84
C ILE A 149 4.50 -0.81 16.87
N GLY A 150 5.74 -0.94 16.39
CA GLY A 150 6.12 -2.03 15.50
C GLY A 150 5.91 -3.41 16.13
N THR A 151 6.18 -3.56 17.42
CA THR A 151 5.96 -4.82 18.15
C THR A 151 4.48 -5.18 18.22
N ILE A 152 3.61 -4.23 18.63
CA ILE A 152 2.16 -4.47 18.70
C ILE A 152 1.59 -4.77 17.32
N THR A 153 1.99 -4.04 16.30
CA THR A 153 1.57 -4.28 14.91
C THR A 153 1.96 -5.69 14.46
N SER A 154 3.19 -6.14 14.76
CA SER A 154 3.66 -7.47 14.39
C SER A 154 2.91 -8.58 15.15
N ILE A 155 2.66 -8.40 16.43
CA ILE A 155 1.87 -9.34 17.23
C ILE A 155 0.44 -9.45 16.69
N GLY A 156 -0.21 -8.30 16.42
CA GLY A 156 -1.56 -8.26 15.86
C GLY A 156 -1.65 -8.95 14.49
N ALA A 157 -0.73 -8.63 13.57
CA ALA A 157 -0.67 -9.25 12.25
C ALA A 157 -0.46 -10.77 12.34
N THR A 158 0.46 -11.22 13.23
CA THR A 158 0.69 -12.65 13.46
C THR A 158 -0.55 -13.33 14.02
N ALA A 159 -1.23 -12.71 14.98
CA ALA A 159 -2.45 -13.26 15.57
C ALA A 159 -3.58 -13.41 14.55
N VAL A 160 -3.74 -12.46 13.62
CA VAL A 160 -4.71 -12.57 12.51
C VAL A 160 -4.34 -13.70 11.55
N LEU A 161 -3.05 -13.88 11.23
CA LEU A 161 -2.62 -15.01 10.39
C LEU A 161 -2.87 -16.36 11.07
N VAL A 162 -2.60 -16.46 12.37
CA VAL A 162 -2.90 -17.67 13.15
C VAL A 162 -4.42 -17.92 13.19
N LEU A 163 -5.23 -16.88 13.45
CA LEU A 163 -6.69 -16.96 13.42
C LEU A 163 -7.19 -17.48 12.06
N THR A 164 -6.63 -16.93 10.97
CA THR A 164 -6.96 -17.39 9.61
C THR A 164 -6.55 -18.84 9.39
N GLY A 165 -5.37 -19.23 9.86
CA GLY A 165 -4.91 -20.62 9.78
C GLY A 165 -5.82 -21.58 10.53
N VAL A 166 -6.24 -21.22 11.74
CA VAL A 166 -7.21 -21.98 12.54
C VAL A 166 -8.53 -22.09 11.79
N PHE A 167 -9.06 -20.97 11.28
CA PHE A 167 -10.28 -20.95 10.47
C PHE A 167 -10.20 -21.90 9.27
N VAL A 168 -9.13 -21.84 8.49
CA VAL A 168 -8.94 -22.69 7.30
C VAL A 168 -8.88 -24.18 7.70
N VAL A 169 -8.08 -24.51 8.70
CA VAL A 169 -7.91 -25.92 9.16
C VAL A 169 -9.23 -26.47 9.68
N MET A 170 -9.94 -25.71 10.52
CA MET A 170 -11.22 -26.16 11.11
C MET A 170 -12.31 -26.33 10.04
N SER A 171 -12.41 -25.39 9.10
CA SER A 171 -13.38 -25.48 8.00
C SER A 171 -13.08 -26.64 7.06
N LEU A 172 -11.80 -26.91 6.74
CA LEU A 172 -11.41 -28.07 5.95
C LEU A 172 -11.67 -29.39 6.70
N ALA A 173 -11.41 -29.44 8.01
CA ALA A 173 -11.72 -30.61 8.84
C ALA A 173 -13.23 -30.89 8.89
N ALA A 174 -14.06 -29.86 8.98
CA ALA A 174 -15.51 -29.99 8.93
C ALA A 174 -16.00 -30.57 7.59
N LEU A 175 -15.48 -30.07 6.47
CA LEU A 175 -15.76 -30.60 5.13
C LEU A 175 -15.33 -32.06 5.01
N ALA A 176 -14.14 -32.42 5.49
CA ALA A 176 -13.64 -33.79 5.52
C ALA A 176 -14.48 -34.69 6.43
N GLY A 177 -15.10 -34.12 7.46
CA GLY A 177 -16.05 -34.79 8.37
C GLY A 177 -17.45 -34.97 7.80
N GLY A 178 -17.72 -34.50 6.56
CA GLY A 178 -19.01 -34.65 5.88
C GLY A 178 -20.00 -33.50 6.09
N VAL A 179 -19.53 -32.35 6.59
CA VAL A 179 -20.37 -31.11 6.64
C VAL A 179 -20.60 -30.65 5.22
N GLU A 180 -21.86 -30.53 4.81
CA GLU A 180 -22.22 -29.94 3.53
C GLU A 180 -22.11 -28.42 3.61
N PRO A 181 -21.43 -27.76 2.63
CA PRO A 181 -21.33 -26.29 2.60
C PRO A 181 -22.72 -25.64 2.54
N ALA A 182 -22.95 -24.62 3.36
CA ALA A 182 -24.20 -23.86 3.36
C ALA A 182 -24.48 -23.20 2.00
N THR A 183 -23.44 -22.92 1.21
CA THR A 183 -23.55 -22.58 -0.21
C THR A 183 -22.73 -23.58 -1.02
N ALA A 184 -23.37 -24.27 -1.97
CA ALA A 184 -22.71 -25.26 -2.82
C ALA A 184 -21.59 -24.62 -3.66
N ILE A 185 -20.40 -25.23 -3.65
CA ILE A 185 -19.25 -24.78 -4.45
C ILE A 185 -19.39 -25.42 -5.84
N THR A 186 -19.91 -24.69 -6.79
CA THR A 186 -20.14 -25.12 -8.17
C THR A 186 -19.56 -24.11 -9.15
N PRO A 187 -19.30 -24.50 -10.42
CA PRO A 187 -18.88 -23.53 -11.44
C PRO A 187 -19.82 -22.34 -11.58
N ALA A 188 -21.12 -22.53 -11.35
CA ALA A 188 -22.12 -21.47 -11.43
C ALA A 188 -22.02 -20.47 -10.27
N THR A 189 -21.72 -20.94 -9.03
CA THR A 189 -21.56 -20.06 -7.87
C THR A 189 -20.20 -19.37 -7.82
N LEU A 190 -19.21 -19.89 -8.56
CA LEU A 190 -17.88 -19.29 -8.73
C LEU A 190 -17.81 -18.28 -9.87
N ALA A 191 -18.73 -18.34 -10.82
CA ALA A 191 -18.79 -17.42 -11.94
C ALA A 191 -19.52 -16.12 -11.54
N PRO A 192 -19.11 -14.95 -12.09
CA PRO A 192 -19.83 -13.71 -11.87
C PRO A 192 -21.22 -13.77 -12.52
N ASP A 193 -22.19 -13.11 -11.90
CA ASP A 193 -23.50 -12.93 -12.52
C ASP A 193 -23.39 -11.91 -13.67
N THR A 194 -23.50 -12.42 -14.88
CA THR A 194 -23.49 -11.63 -16.14
C THR A 194 -24.84 -11.66 -16.85
N SER A 195 -25.92 -11.97 -16.12
CA SER A 195 -27.28 -12.07 -16.69
C SER A 195 -27.82 -10.73 -17.17
N SER A 196 -27.31 -9.61 -16.66
CA SER A 196 -27.67 -8.25 -17.06
C SER A 196 -26.46 -7.33 -17.12
N PHE A 197 -26.60 -6.18 -17.80
CA PHE A 197 -25.58 -5.12 -17.75
C PHE A 197 -25.36 -4.61 -16.33
N ALA A 198 -26.42 -4.46 -15.53
CA ALA A 198 -26.33 -3.93 -14.17
C ALA A 198 -25.54 -4.86 -13.25
N THR A 199 -25.79 -6.18 -13.26
CA THR A 199 -25.06 -7.15 -12.44
C THR A 199 -23.60 -7.27 -12.88
N THR A 200 -23.34 -7.28 -14.19
CA THR A 200 -21.98 -7.28 -14.75
C THR A 200 -21.21 -6.03 -14.32
N TRP A 201 -21.84 -4.85 -14.42
CA TRP A 201 -21.21 -3.58 -14.06
C TRP A 201 -20.92 -3.48 -12.55
N ALA A 202 -21.87 -3.91 -11.73
CA ALA A 202 -21.70 -3.98 -10.27
C ALA A 202 -20.53 -4.90 -9.88
N PHE A 203 -20.45 -6.11 -10.49
CA PHE A 203 -19.31 -7.00 -10.30
C PHE A 203 -17.98 -6.34 -10.67
N LEU A 204 -17.92 -5.68 -11.83
CA LEU A 204 -16.70 -5.00 -12.27
C LEU A 204 -16.29 -3.86 -11.34
N GLY A 205 -17.26 -3.13 -10.78
CA GLY A 205 -17.01 -2.11 -9.75
C GLY A 205 -16.42 -2.71 -8.47
N THR A 206 -16.92 -3.88 -8.04
CA THR A 206 -16.42 -4.59 -6.85
C THR A 206 -14.98 -5.09 -7.03
N LEU A 207 -14.50 -5.27 -8.27
CA LEU A 207 -13.08 -5.61 -8.49
C LEU A 207 -12.12 -4.55 -7.92
N ALA A 208 -12.58 -3.32 -7.68
CA ALA A 208 -11.79 -2.32 -6.96
C ALA A 208 -11.45 -2.79 -5.53
N TRP A 209 -12.38 -3.46 -4.84
CA TRP A 209 -12.15 -4.03 -3.51
C TRP A 209 -11.18 -5.20 -3.55
N ILE A 210 -11.26 -6.04 -4.60
CA ILE A 210 -10.30 -7.14 -4.83
C ILE A 210 -8.89 -6.57 -5.06
N ILE A 211 -8.74 -5.59 -5.95
CA ILE A 211 -7.45 -4.96 -6.26
C ILE A 211 -6.87 -4.29 -5.02
N GLN A 212 -7.68 -3.55 -4.26
CA GLN A 212 -7.26 -2.98 -2.99
C GLN A 212 -6.82 -4.06 -2.00
N GLY A 213 -7.58 -5.16 -1.90
CA GLY A 213 -7.29 -6.28 -0.99
C GLY A 213 -5.96 -6.97 -1.26
N VAL A 214 -5.53 -7.05 -2.52
CA VAL A 214 -4.21 -7.58 -2.90
C VAL A 214 -3.18 -6.46 -3.12
N GLY A 215 -3.47 -5.22 -2.73
CA GLY A 215 -2.54 -4.10 -2.76
C GLY A 215 -1.35 -4.30 -1.81
N GLY A 216 -0.34 -3.39 -1.88
CA GLY A 216 0.84 -3.44 -1.02
C GLY A 216 2.13 -3.85 -1.73
N ALA A 217 2.08 -4.07 -3.04
CA ALA A 217 3.25 -4.38 -3.86
C ALA A 217 4.36 -3.31 -3.73
N GLU A 218 3.99 -2.06 -3.55
CA GLU A 218 4.89 -0.92 -3.34
C GLU A 218 5.68 -1.02 -2.04
N SER A 219 5.13 -1.61 -1.00
CA SER A 219 5.83 -1.83 0.28
C SER A 219 6.84 -2.98 0.20
N VAL A 220 6.70 -3.88 -0.75
CA VAL A 220 7.53 -5.09 -0.92
C VAL A 220 8.64 -4.86 -1.94
N GLY A 221 8.36 -4.16 -3.02
CA GLY A 221 9.30 -3.90 -4.11
C GLY A 221 10.58 -3.21 -3.64
N VAL A 222 10.50 -2.37 -2.62
CA VAL A 222 11.64 -1.64 -2.03
C VAL A 222 12.73 -2.54 -1.46
N PHE A 223 12.42 -3.78 -1.08
CA PHE A 223 13.39 -4.72 -0.49
C PHE A 223 14.30 -5.42 -1.51
N LEU A 224 14.19 -5.12 -2.81
CA LEU A 224 15.05 -5.72 -3.85
C LEU A 224 16.54 -5.58 -3.50
N ASN A 225 16.96 -4.39 -3.05
CA ASN A 225 18.36 -4.09 -2.76
C ASN A 225 18.88 -4.71 -1.44
N ASP A 226 17.98 -5.08 -0.55
CA ASP A 226 18.31 -5.62 0.78
C ASP A 226 18.26 -7.15 0.83
N LEU A 227 17.81 -7.81 -0.25
CA LEU A 227 17.66 -9.26 -0.29
C LEU A 227 18.98 -9.99 -0.55
N ARG A 228 19.24 -11.06 0.21
CA ARG A 228 20.31 -12.02 -0.09
C ARG A 228 19.95 -12.84 -1.33
N GLY A 229 20.86 -12.90 -2.31
CA GLY A 229 20.66 -13.64 -3.56
C GLY A 229 20.23 -12.80 -4.74
N GLY A 230 20.07 -11.49 -4.54
CA GLY A 230 19.86 -10.52 -5.62
C GLY A 230 18.53 -10.69 -6.38
N VAL A 231 18.50 -10.17 -7.60
CA VAL A 231 17.29 -10.07 -8.43
C VAL A 231 16.59 -11.42 -8.67
N LYS A 232 17.32 -12.49 -8.98
CA LYS A 232 16.70 -13.81 -9.25
C LYS A 232 15.98 -14.35 -8.02
N ALA A 233 16.60 -14.20 -6.85
CA ALA A 233 16.00 -14.61 -5.57
C ALA A 233 14.75 -13.76 -5.28
N PHE A 234 14.81 -12.47 -5.53
CA PHE A 234 13.67 -11.55 -5.36
C PHE A 234 12.48 -11.97 -6.23
N VAL A 235 12.68 -12.10 -7.54
CA VAL A 235 11.61 -12.48 -8.49
C VAL A 235 10.97 -13.81 -8.09
N ARG A 236 11.81 -14.83 -7.77
CA ARG A 236 11.30 -16.13 -7.32
C ARG A 236 10.47 -16.01 -6.05
N THR A 237 10.93 -15.25 -5.06
CA THR A 237 10.22 -15.06 -3.78
C THR A 237 8.90 -14.36 -3.99
N ILE A 238 8.84 -13.33 -4.84
CA ILE A 238 7.60 -12.59 -5.13
C ILE A 238 6.58 -13.45 -5.87
N VAL A 239 7.02 -14.27 -6.85
CA VAL A 239 6.12 -15.20 -7.55
C VAL A 239 5.53 -16.22 -6.58
N VAL A 240 6.38 -16.82 -5.71
CA VAL A 240 5.91 -17.77 -4.69
C VAL A 240 4.97 -17.08 -3.70
N ALA A 241 5.32 -15.87 -3.23
CA ALA A 241 4.46 -15.09 -2.33
C ALA A 241 3.09 -14.79 -2.98
N GLY A 242 3.08 -14.35 -4.24
CA GLY A 242 1.85 -14.09 -4.96
C GLY A 242 0.97 -15.33 -5.08
N LEU A 243 1.55 -16.49 -5.44
CA LEU A 243 0.80 -17.75 -5.49
C LEU A 243 0.23 -18.14 -4.12
N MET A 244 1.01 -18.00 -3.06
CA MET A 244 0.56 -18.30 -1.68
C MET A 244 -0.55 -17.34 -1.24
N ILE A 245 -0.41 -16.05 -1.48
CA ILE A 245 -1.42 -15.05 -1.14
C ILE A 245 -2.72 -15.31 -1.91
N GLY A 246 -2.62 -15.54 -3.24
CA GLY A 246 -3.78 -15.83 -4.07
C GLY A 246 -4.50 -17.10 -3.65
N LEU A 247 -3.75 -18.15 -3.32
CA LEU A 247 -4.32 -19.39 -2.82
C LEU A 247 -4.97 -19.20 -1.44
N LEU A 248 -4.32 -18.48 -0.52
CA LEU A 248 -4.85 -18.23 0.81
C LEU A 248 -6.15 -17.41 0.74
N TYR A 249 -6.19 -16.36 -0.07
CA TYR A 249 -7.41 -15.59 -0.31
C TYR A 249 -8.52 -16.45 -0.94
N ALA A 250 -8.19 -17.24 -1.98
CA ALA A 250 -9.17 -18.10 -2.65
C ALA A 250 -9.75 -19.15 -1.69
N VAL A 251 -8.89 -19.86 -0.95
CA VAL A 251 -9.32 -20.88 0.02
C VAL A 251 -10.15 -20.24 1.13
N ALA A 252 -9.67 -19.15 1.72
CA ALA A 252 -10.42 -18.46 2.77
C ALA A 252 -11.79 -17.98 2.27
N SER A 253 -11.88 -17.44 1.05
CA SER A 253 -13.16 -17.00 0.45
C SER A 253 -14.13 -18.15 0.24
N LEU A 254 -13.65 -19.32 -0.23
CA LEU A 254 -14.51 -20.51 -0.38
C LEU A 254 -15.03 -21.00 0.97
N LEU A 255 -14.16 -21.00 1.99
CA LEU A 255 -14.49 -21.53 3.30
C LEU A 255 -15.43 -20.63 4.11
N MET A 256 -15.56 -19.34 3.78
CA MET A 256 -16.50 -18.44 4.44
C MET A 256 -17.95 -18.95 4.38
N ASN A 257 -18.32 -19.61 3.29
CA ASN A 257 -19.68 -20.07 3.05
C ASN A 257 -19.88 -21.58 3.32
N VAL A 258 -18.99 -22.19 4.10
CA VAL A 258 -19.19 -23.58 4.59
C VAL A 258 -20.28 -23.62 5.65
N PHE A 259 -20.26 -22.70 6.61
CA PHE A 259 -21.21 -22.69 7.72
C PHE A 259 -22.31 -21.63 7.57
N VAL A 260 -22.07 -20.58 6.77
CA VAL A 260 -22.98 -19.45 6.58
C VAL A 260 -23.26 -19.27 5.09
N PRO A 261 -24.53 -19.20 4.65
CA PRO A 261 -24.84 -19.03 3.23
C PRO A 261 -24.40 -17.66 2.70
N VAL A 262 -24.15 -17.57 1.39
CA VAL A 262 -23.98 -16.29 0.70
C VAL A 262 -25.20 -15.41 0.95
N GLY A 263 -25.01 -14.14 1.30
CA GLY A 263 -26.07 -13.21 1.69
C GLY A 263 -26.44 -13.24 3.18
N GLY A 264 -25.88 -14.18 3.97
CA GLY A 264 -26.03 -14.21 5.43
C GLY A 264 -24.89 -13.51 6.18
N LEU A 265 -24.02 -12.79 5.48
CA LEU A 265 -22.86 -12.09 6.03
C LEU A 265 -23.01 -10.58 5.81
N GLU A 266 -22.60 -9.79 6.79
CA GLU A 266 -22.57 -8.33 6.76
C GLU A 266 -21.14 -7.84 6.99
N LEU A 267 -20.87 -6.57 6.64
CA LEU A 267 -19.53 -6.00 6.79
C LEU A 267 -19.12 -5.83 8.26
N SER A 268 -20.07 -5.55 9.14
CA SER A 268 -19.85 -5.34 10.57
C SER A 268 -19.62 -6.65 11.32
N ASN A 269 -20.39 -7.70 11.02
CA ASN A 269 -20.48 -8.90 11.84
C ASN A 269 -19.99 -10.19 11.15
N GLY A 270 -19.90 -10.22 9.82
CA GLY A 270 -19.70 -11.44 9.03
C GLY A 270 -18.55 -12.32 9.48
N LEU A 271 -17.41 -11.74 9.87
CA LEU A 271 -16.29 -12.54 10.38
C LEU A 271 -16.63 -13.21 11.72
N PHE A 272 -17.35 -12.52 12.61
CA PHE A 272 -17.77 -13.07 13.90
C PHE A 272 -18.78 -14.20 13.71
N VAL A 273 -19.76 -14.01 12.83
CA VAL A 273 -20.77 -15.02 12.51
C VAL A 273 -20.11 -16.30 11.98
N VAL A 274 -19.19 -16.18 11.02
CA VAL A 274 -18.47 -17.34 10.47
C VAL A 274 -17.61 -18.01 11.55
N MET A 275 -16.82 -17.24 12.30
CA MET A 275 -15.95 -17.79 13.35
C MET A 275 -16.75 -18.40 14.50
N GLY A 276 -17.91 -17.81 14.84
CA GLY A 276 -18.86 -18.36 15.82
C GLY A 276 -19.39 -19.72 15.39
N ALA A 277 -19.82 -19.86 14.14
CA ALA A 277 -20.29 -21.12 13.58
C ALA A 277 -19.20 -22.20 13.54
N VAL A 278 -17.96 -21.82 13.20
CA VAL A 278 -16.79 -22.72 13.29
C VAL A 278 -16.54 -23.15 14.74
N GLY A 279 -16.56 -22.21 15.69
CA GLY A 279 -16.36 -22.50 17.12
C GLY A 279 -17.42 -23.46 17.67
N GLU A 280 -18.70 -23.20 17.36
CA GLU A 280 -19.83 -24.04 17.78
C GLU A 280 -19.70 -25.47 17.23
N HIS A 281 -19.28 -25.62 15.97
CA HIS A 281 -19.05 -26.93 15.35
C HIS A 281 -18.03 -27.79 16.13
N VAL A 282 -17.05 -27.15 16.78
CA VAL A 282 -16.03 -27.86 17.60
C VAL A 282 -16.33 -27.81 19.09
N GLY A 283 -17.54 -27.40 19.49
CA GLY A 283 -18.00 -27.37 20.87
C GLY A 283 -17.51 -26.18 21.69
N ILE A 284 -16.99 -25.12 21.06
CA ILE A 284 -16.62 -23.86 21.73
C ILE A 284 -17.85 -22.95 21.76
N PRO A 285 -18.28 -22.46 22.96
CA PRO A 285 -19.40 -21.52 23.05
C PRO A 285 -19.16 -20.27 22.18
N VAL A 286 -20.19 -19.86 21.40
CA VAL A 286 -20.14 -18.72 20.48
C VAL A 286 -19.64 -17.45 21.16
N LEU A 287 -20.09 -17.18 22.39
CA LEU A 287 -19.65 -16.02 23.18
C LEU A 287 -18.13 -15.99 23.42
N ILE A 288 -17.53 -17.16 23.70
CA ILE A 288 -16.07 -17.25 23.91
C ILE A 288 -15.36 -16.98 22.59
N THR A 289 -15.85 -17.56 21.48
CA THR A 289 -15.31 -17.33 20.14
C THR A 289 -15.35 -15.85 19.79
N TYR A 290 -16.50 -15.19 19.97
CA TYR A 290 -16.67 -13.76 19.69
C TYR A 290 -15.70 -12.89 20.48
N ARG A 291 -15.51 -13.14 21.78
CA ARG A 291 -14.56 -12.40 22.62
C ARG A 291 -13.10 -12.60 22.21
N VAL A 292 -12.71 -13.84 21.89
CA VAL A 292 -11.34 -14.15 21.45
C VAL A 292 -11.07 -13.52 20.09
N VAL A 293 -11.98 -13.66 19.13
CA VAL A 293 -11.85 -13.04 17.80
C VAL A 293 -11.83 -11.53 17.93
N GLY A 294 -12.73 -10.95 18.74
CA GLY A 294 -12.77 -9.51 19.03
C GLY A 294 -11.46 -8.98 19.61
N LEU A 295 -10.86 -9.69 20.55
CA LEU A 295 -9.55 -9.31 21.13
C LEU A 295 -8.43 -9.31 20.07
N ILE A 296 -8.37 -10.37 19.26
CA ILE A 296 -7.35 -10.51 18.20
C ILE A 296 -7.50 -9.40 17.16
N LEU A 297 -8.72 -9.18 16.67
CA LEU A 297 -9.00 -8.17 15.66
C LEU A 297 -8.81 -6.74 16.19
N LEU A 298 -9.20 -6.47 17.44
CA LEU A 298 -9.00 -5.18 18.10
C LEU A 298 -7.51 -4.86 18.24
N ALA A 299 -6.71 -5.82 18.74
CA ALA A 299 -5.27 -5.65 18.89
C ALA A 299 -4.58 -5.41 17.54
N ALA A 300 -4.93 -6.18 16.51
CA ALA A 300 -4.41 -6.01 15.16
C ALA A 300 -4.79 -4.66 14.56
N THR A 301 -6.05 -4.23 14.73
CA THR A 301 -6.56 -2.97 14.20
C THR A 301 -5.93 -1.76 14.87
N LEU A 302 -5.74 -1.80 16.20
CA LEU A 302 -5.03 -0.74 16.92
C LEU A 302 -3.55 -0.66 16.51
N GLY A 303 -2.88 -1.80 16.33
CA GLY A 303 -1.52 -1.85 15.80
C GLY A 303 -1.42 -1.25 14.39
N SER A 304 -2.34 -1.63 13.50
CA SER A 304 -2.43 -1.07 12.14
C SER A 304 -2.73 0.43 12.17
N LEU A 305 -3.66 0.88 13.00
CA LEU A 305 -4.03 2.29 13.14
C LEU A 305 -2.80 3.14 13.51
N LEU A 306 -2.03 2.73 14.51
CA LEU A 306 -0.83 3.45 14.95
C LEU A 306 0.25 3.48 13.87
N MET A 307 0.47 2.36 13.18
CA MET A 307 1.44 2.26 12.09
C MET A 307 1.06 3.17 10.92
N TRP A 308 -0.18 3.07 10.45
CA TRP A 308 -0.65 3.86 9.30
C TRP A 308 -0.82 5.34 9.62
N THR A 309 -0.99 5.73 10.89
CA THR A 309 -1.02 7.13 11.30
C THR A 309 0.36 7.80 11.14
N SER A 310 1.46 7.08 11.37
CA SER A 310 2.82 7.65 11.34
C SER A 310 3.56 7.41 10.02
N THR A 311 3.49 6.20 9.45
CA THR A 311 4.34 5.78 8.34
C THR A 311 4.10 6.56 7.04
N PRO A 312 2.85 6.74 6.53
CA PRO A 312 2.61 7.48 5.30
C PRO A 312 2.99 8.96 5.41
N VAL A 313 2.73 9.58 6.57
CA VAL A 313 3.15 10.96 6.84
C VAL A 313 4.67 11.08 6.78
N LYS A 314 5.36 10.18 7.46
CA LYS A 314 6.83 10.18 7.49
C LYS A 314 7.40 9.99 6.09
N ILE A 315 6.93 8.99 5.34
CA ILE A 315 7.38 8.71 3.97
C ILE A 315 7.11 9.91 3.07
N PHE A 316 5.89 10.40 3.00
CA PHE A 316 5.52 11.49 2.11
C PHE A 316 6.36 12.75 2.37
N PHE A 317 6.42 13.21 3.62
CA PHE A 317 7.15 14.43 3.95
C PHE A 317 8.68 14.28 3.92
N SER A 318 9.24 13.06 3.85
CA SER A 318 10.67 12.85 3.61
C SER A 318 11.05 12.78 2.13
N GLU A 319 10.13 12.35 1.26
CA GLU A 319 10.39 12.16 -0.18
C GLU A 319 10.21 13.43 -1.01
N ILE A 320 9.27 14.30 -0.61
CA ILE A 320 8.96 15.52 -1.37
C ILE A 320 10.05 16.59 -1.17
N PRO A 321 10.23 17.50 -2.16
CA PRO A 321 11.18 18.60 -2.03
C PRO A 321 10.90 19.49 -0.82
N ARG A 322 11.95 19.81 -0.06
CA ARG A 322 11.86 20.75 1.06
C ARG A 322 11.36 22.11 0.56
N GLY A 323 10.41 22.71 1.28
CA GLY A 323 9.82 24.00 0.91
C GLY A 323 8.48 23.94 0.17
N VAL A 324 8.02 22.77 -0.28
CA VAL A 324 6.67 22.63 -0.86
C VAL A 324 5.61 23.02 0.16
N PHE A 325 5.63 22.44 1.37
CA PHE A 325 4.67 22.75 2.45
C PHE A 325 5.21 23.74 3.50
N GLY A 326 6.45 24.24 3.31
CA GLY A 326 7.13 25.08 4.27
C GLY A 326 7.82 24.27 5.39
N GLU A 327 8.93 24.83 5.91
CA GLU A 327 9.81 24.15 6.88
C GLU A 327 9.09 23.74 8.17
N LYS A 328 8.14 24.57 8.63
CA LYS A 328 7.41 24.30 9.89
C LYS A 328 6.58 23.03 9.86
N VAL A 329 6.00 22.65 8.71
CA VAL A 329 5.13 21.45 8.60
C VAL A 329 5.97 20.18 8.65
N ILE A 330 7.16 20.22 8.04
CA ILE A 330 8.09 19.09 7.96
C ILE A 330 9.05 19.02 9.15
N GLU A 331 8.99 19.98 10.08
CA GLU A 331 9.82 20.01 11.28
C GLU A 331 9.60 18.74 12.12
N LEU A 332 10.71 18.03 12.35
CA LEU A 332 10.70 16.81 13.15
C LEU A 332 10.73 17.15 14.64
N ASN A 333 9.96 16.43 15.43
CA ASN A 333 10.05 16.50 16.89
C ASN A 333 11.27 15.72 17.40
N GLU A 334 11.46 15.67 18.72
CA GLU A 334 12.53 14.93 19.41
C GLU A 334 12.57 13.43 19.08
N HIS A 335 11.46 12.88 18.56
CA HIS A 335 11.31 11.48 18.16
C HIS A 335 11.49 11.26 16.65
N GLY A 336 11.88 12.29 15.89
CA GLY A 336 12.09 12.19 14.44
C GLY A 336 10.79 12.06 13.62
N ILE A 337 9.66 12.58 14.14
CA ILE A 337 8.35 12.53 13.47
C ILE A 337 7.88 13.95 13.15
N PRO A 338 7.35 14.21 11.94
CA PRO A 338 6.79 15.49 11.55
C PRO A 338 5.41 15.69 12.21
N TRP A 339 5.39 16.01 13.48
CA TRP A 339 4.21 16.05 14.32
C TRP A 339 3.12 17.03 13.84
N ARG A 340 3.52 18.16 13.24
CA ARG A 340 2.56 19.12 12.66
C ARG A 340 1.85 18.53 11.44
N ALA A 341 2.57 17.77 10.63
CA ALA A 341 1.98 17.05 9.50
C ALA A 341 1.00 15.96 9.97
N SER A 342 1.29 15.27 11.09
CA SER A 342 0.36 14.30 11.68
C SER A 342 -0.93 14.95 12.15
N TRP A 343 -0.87 16.13 12.79
CA TRP A 343 -2.09 16.87 13.16
C TRP A 343 -2.82 17.48 11.97
N LEU A 344 -2.10 17.87 10.90
CA LEU A 344 -2.73 18.27 9.64
C LEU A 344 -3.49 17.11 9.02
N GLN A 345 -2.89 15.91 9.03
CA GLN A 345 -3.56 14.67 8.60
C GLN A 345 -4.85 14.44 9.41
N PHE A 346 -4.79 14.55 10.74
CA PHE A 346 -5.97 14.45 11.59
C PHE A 346 -7.07 15.43 11.16
N ALA A 347 -6.74 16.71 10.97
CA ALA A 347 -7.69 17.73 10.57
C ALA A 347 -8.36 17.45 9.21
N ILE A 348 -7.65 16.78 8.28
CA ILE A 348 -8.21 16.40 6.97
C ILE A 348 -9.08 15.12 7.10
N VAL A 349 -8.74 14.20 7.97
CA VAL A 349 -9.51 12.95 8.16
C VAL A 349 -10.85 13.20 8.85
N VAL A 350 -10.95 14.21 9.73
CA VAL A 350 -12.20 14.52 10.44
C VAL A 350 -13.40 14.73 9.48
N PRO A 351 -13.34 15.60 8.46
CA PRO A 351 -14.45 15.71 7.50
C PRO A 351 -14.69 14.42 6.70
N ILE A 352 -13.64 13.64 6.40
CA ILE A 352 -13.77 12.34 5.71
C ILE A 352 -14.56 11.34 6.57
N LEU A 353 -14.44 11.40 7.89
CA LEU A 353 -15.23 10.58 8.82
C LEU A 353 -16.68 11.05 8.94
N ILE A 354 -16.92 12.36 8.85
CA ILE A 354 -18.26 12.95 9.01
C ILE A 354 -19.13 12.70 7.77
N ILE A 355 -18.57 12.81 6.56
CA ILE A 355 -19.33 12.71 5.31
C ILE A 355 -20.13 11.41 5.19
N PRO A 356 -19.57 10.20 5.44
CA PRO A 356 -20.34 8.95 5.37
C PRO A 356 -21.51 8.91 6.37
N ALA A 357 -21.35 9.46 7.57
CA ALA A 357 -22.40 9.48 8.57
C ALA A 357 -23.65 10.29 8.15
N LEU A 358 -23.49 11.24 7.22
CA LEU A 358 -24.60 12.01 6.66
C LEU A 358 -25.50 11.14 5.75
N GLY A 359 -24.95 10.10 5.14
CA GLY A 359 -25.66 9.23 4.18
C GLY A 359 -26.02 7.84 4.72
N SER A 360 -25.63 7.50 5.97
CA SER A 360 -25.82 6.16 6.53
C SER A 360 -26.98 6.10 7.53
N GLY A 361 -27.77 5.03 7.45
CA GLY A 361 -28.83 4.71 8.42
C GLY A 361 -28.35 3.80 9.55
N ASN A 362 -27.36 2.96 9.27
CA ASN A 362 -26.80 1.96 10.19
C ASN A 362 -25.27 1.82 9.97
N ILE A 363 -24.63 0.89 10.71
CA ILE A 363 -23.18 0.66 10.64
C ILE A 363 -22.77 0.04 9.31
N ASP A 364 -23.55 -0.85 8.71
CA ASP A 364 -23.21 -1.50 7.45
C ASP A 364 -23.27 -0.53 6.29
N ASP A 365 -24.27 0.37 6.23
CA ASP A 365 -24.32 1.48 5.26
C ASP A 365 -23.08 2.36 5.37
N LEU A 366 -22.68 2.70 6.62
CA LEU A 366 -21.49 3.51 6.86
C LEU A 366 -20.22 2.78 6.38
N LEU A 367 -20.06 1.50 6.73
CA LEU A 367 -18.92 0.68 6.30
C LEU A 367 -18.90 0.51 4.77
N GLN A 368 -20.04 0.29 4.14
CA GLN A 368 -20.17 0.19 2.68
C GLN A 368 -19.64 1.45 1.99
N ILE A 369 -20.09 2.63 2.45
CA ILE A 369 -19.66 3.92 1.89
C ILE A 369 -18.14 4.09 2.03
N VAL A 370 -17.60 3.87 3.23
CA VAL A 370 -16.17 4.09 3.47
C VAL A 370 -15.27 3.07 2.77
N VAL A 371 -15.71 1.81 2.62
CA VAL A 371 -14.97 0.79 1.86
C VAL A 371 -14.97 1.14 0.38
N ASN A 372 -16.10 1.56 -0.18
CA ASN A 372 -16.19 2.03 -1.57
C ASN A 372 -15.25 3.22 -1.83
N MET A 373 -15.29 4.23 -0.97
CA MET A 373 -14.42 5.42 -1.08
C MET A 373 -12.93 5.03 -1.02
N THR A 374 -12.58 4.14 -0.10
CA THR A 374 -11.20 3.67 0.08
C THR A 374 -10.75 2.87 -1.13
N ALA A 375 -11.55 1.95 -1.63
CA ALA A 375 -11.22 1.11 -2.78
C ALA A 375 -11.05 1.93 -4.05
N ALA A 376 -11.96 2.88 -4.32
CA ALA A 376 -11.88 3.75 -5.49
C ALA A 376 -10.61 4.61 -5.47
N THR A 377 -10.30 5.24 -4.33
CA THR A 377 -9.12 6.09 -4.19
C THR A 377 -7.81 5.29 -4.24
N ALA A 378 -7.80 4.06 -3.74
CA ALA A 378 -6.62 3.18 -3.74
C ALA A 378 -6.10 2.83 -5.13
N LEU A 379 -6.93 2.96 -6.18
CA LEU A 379 -6.50 2.71 -7.57
C LEU A 379 -5.66 3.84 -8.17
N ILE A 380 -5.70 5.06 -7.61
CA ILE A 380 -5.06 6.24 -8.20
C ILE A 380 -3.52 6.17 -8.18
N PRO A 381 -2.85 5.87 -7.06
CA PRO A 381 -1.38 5.77 -7.04
C PRO A 381 -0.83 4.69 -7.99
N PRO A 382 -1.35 3.44 -8.02
CA PRO A 382 -0.93 2.45 -9.00
C PRO A 382 -1.10 2.90 -10.46
N LEU A 383 -2.21 3.59 -10.80
CA LEU A 383 -2.41 4.14 -12.14
C LEU A 383 -1.29 5.11 -12.52
N LEU A 384 -0.88 6.00 -11.62
CA LEU A 384 0.22 6.94 -11.88
C LEU A 384 1.58 6.24 -12.00
N ILE A 385 1.84 5.21 -11.18
CA ILE A 385 3.05 4.38 -11.27
C ILE A 385 3.08 3.61 -12.61
N LEU A 386 1.95 3.03 -13.02
CA LEU A 386 1.83 2.32 -14.30
C LEU A 386 2.02 3.25 -15.51
N LEU A 387 1.48 4.47 -15.45
CA LEU A 387 1.72 5.51 -16.47
C LEU A 387 3.20 5.88 -16.54
N ALA A 388 3.84 6.06 -15.38
CA ALA A 388 5.28 6.33 -15.31
C ALA A 388 6.09 5.17 -15.90
N TYR A 389 5.69 3.92 -15.64
CA TYR A 389 6.33 2.74 -16.20
C TYR A 389 6.14 2.65 -17.72
N LEU A 390 4.94 2.94 -18.21
CA LEU A 390 4.68 3.01 -19.65
C LEU A 390 5.59 4.04 -20.34
N VAL A 391 5.72 5.25 -19.78
CA VAL A 391 6.62 6.29 -20.29
C VAL A 391 8.08 5.84 -20.21
N LEU A 392 8.49 5.17 -19.12
CA LEU A 392 9.83 4.60 -18.99
C LEU A 392 10.16 3.66 -20.13
N ARG A 393 9.26 2.71 -20.44
CA ARG A 393 9.44 1.72 -21.49
C ARG A 393 9.35 2.30 -22.89
N LEU A 394 8.58 3.37 -23.08
CA LEU A 394 8.47 4.05 -24.40
C LEU A 394 9.69 4.91 -24.70
N ARG A 395 10.16 5.71 -23.74
CA ARG A 395 11.14 6.78 -23.96
C ARG A 395 12.53 6.49 -23.42
N TYR A 396 12.64 5.73 -22.31
CA TYR A 396 13.87 5.52 -21.57
C TYR A 396 14.22 4.04 -21.40
N ASP A 397 13.83 3.20 -22.38
CA ASP A 397 14.05 1.75 -22.28
C ASP A 397 15.52 1.37 -22.21
N ASN A 398 16.42 2.19 -22.76
CA ASN A 398 17.88 1.98 -22.75
C ASN A 398 18.58 2.46 -21.47
N ALA A 399 17.88 3.13 -20.54
CA ALA A 399 18.46 3.56 -19.27
C ALA A 399 19.00 2.36 -18.49
N GLU A 400 20.18 2.50 -17.91
CA GLU A 400 20.84 1.43 -17.14
C GLU A 400 20.06 1.03 -15.90
N ARG A 401 19.89 -0.28 -15.71
CA ARG A 401 19.22 -0.89 -14.55
C ARG A 401 19.63 -2.34 -14.39
N GLU A 402 19.83 -2.74 -13.14
CA GLU A 402 20.20 -4.13 -12.83
C GLU A 402 19.09 -5.14 -13.11
N PHE A 403 17.84 -4.70 -12.95
CA PHE A 403 16.66 -5.53 -13.17
C PHE A 403 15.76 -4.90 -14.22
N ARG A 404 15.30 -5.75 -15.14
CA ARG A 404 14.33 -5.40 -16.16
C ARG A 404 13.27 -6.49 -16.21
N MET A 405 12.01 -6.11 -16.12
CA MET A 405 10.89 -7.05 -16.24
C MET A 405 10.69 -7.42 -17.73
N GLY A 406 11.40 -8.45 -18.16
CA GLY A 406 11.31 -8.97 -19.52
C GLY A 406 11.80 -8.00 -20.62
N SER A 407 11.39 -8.27 -21.86
CA SER A 407 11.67 -7.42 -23.03
C SER A 407 10.90 -6.10 -22.97
N ARG A 408 11.27 -5.13 -23.85
CA ARG A 408 10.51 -3.88 -24.02
C ARG A 408 9.04 -4.15 -24.33
N THR A 409 8.77 -5.08 -25.25
CA THR A 409 7.41 -5.45 -25.64
C THR A 409 6.63 -6.06 -24.48
N THR A 410 7.26 -6.98 -23.71
CA THR A 410 6.63 -7.58 -22.53
C THR A 410 6.25 -6.51 -21.50
N GLY A 411 7.16 -5.59 -21.20
CA GLY A 411 6.89 -4.48 -20.28
C GLY A 411 5.76 -3.58 -20.75
N LEU A 412 5.71 -3.23 -22.05
CA LEU A 412 4.65 -2.42 -22.63
C LEU A 412 3.29 -3.12 -22.60
N VAL A 413 3.23 -4.41 -22.97
CA VAL A 413 1.98 -5.18 -22.95
C VAL A 413 1.41 -5.27 -21.55
N ILE A 414 2.25 -5.58 -20.56
CA ILE A 414 1.81 -5.66 -19.16
C ILE A 414 1.37 -4.29 -18.65
N ALA A 415 2.11 -3.22 -18.93
CA ALA A 415 1.73 -1.86 -18.52
C ALA A 415 0.38 -1.43 -19.13
N VAL A 416 0.17 -1.64 -20.43
CA VAL A 416 -1.08 -1.30 -21.10
C VAL A 416 -2.24 -2.15 -20.59
N PHE A 417 -2.02 -3.45 -20.38
CA PHE A 417 -3.03 -4.35 -19.82
C PHE A 417 -3.46 -3.88 -18.42
N LEU A 418 -2.50 -3.64 -17.52
CA LEU A 418 -2.81 -3.18 -16.17
C LEU A 418 -3.47 -1.80 -16.16
N LEU A 419 -3.01 -0.86 -16.99
CA LEU A 419 -3.65 0.45 -17.13
C LEU A 419 -5.10 0.33 -17.61
N ALA A 420 -5.37 -0.55 -18.57
CA ALA A 420 -6.73 -0.78 -19.06
C ALA A 420 -7.61 -1.39 -17.97
N VAL A 421 -7.13 -2.41 -17.26
CA VAL A 421 -7.87 -3.04 -16.14
C VAL A 421 -8.14 -2.03 -15.03
N PHE A 422 -7.12 -1.32 -14.55
CA PHE A 422 -7.28 -0.34 -13.47
C PHE A 422 -8.16 0.84 -13.87
N GLY A 423 -7.99 1.38 -15.06
CA GLY A 423 -8.82 2.46 -15.58
C GLY A 423 -10.28 2.04 -15.70
N PHE A 424 -10.53 0.83 -16.21
CA PHE A 424 -11.88 0.29 -16.34
C PHE A 424 -12.54 0.02 -15.00
N VAL A 425 -11.82 -0.62 -14.07
CA VAL A 425 -12.29 -0.90 -12.71
C VAL A 425 -12.51 0.41 -11.92
N PHE A 426 -11.65 1.41 -12.11
CA PHE A 426 -11.85 2.74 -11.52
C PHE A 426 -13.16 3.39 -12.01
N ILE A 427 -13.42 3.34 -13.32
CA ILE A 427 -14.66 3.87 -13.88
C ILE A 427 -15.88 3.09 -13.33
N ALA A 428 -15.85 1.76 -13.37
CA ALA A 428 -16.95 0.94 -12.88
C ALA A 428 -17.20 1.14 -11.37
N GLY A 429 -16.14 1.21 -10.55
CA GLY A 429 -16.24 1.43 -9.11
C GLY A 429 -16.71 2.83 -8.71
N THR A 430 -16.50 3.83 -9.59
CA THR A 430 -16.95 5.21 -9.34
C THR A 430 -18.29 5.55 -9.99
N THR A 431 -18.88 4.66 -10.79
CA THR A 431 -20.14 4.89 -11.50
C THR A 431 -21.13 3.71 -11.31
N PRO A 432 -21.59 3.43 -10.06
CA PRO A 432 -22.58 2.39 -9.82
C PRO A 432 -23.89 2.68 -10.57
N VAL A 433 -24.56 1.61 -11.03
CA VAL A 433 -25.76 1.71 -11.91
C VAL A 433 -27.02 2.14 -11.14
N ASP A 434 -27.05 1.85 -9.85
CA ASP A 434 -28.17 2.08 -8.94
C ASP A 434 -28.21 3.50 -8.34
N GLN A 435 -27.18 4.32 -8.59
CA GLN A 435 -27.09 5.67 -8.08
C GLN A 435 -27.11 6.72 -9.19
N ALA A 436 -27.61 7.90 -8.88
CA ALA A 436 -27.57 9.03 -9.82
C ALA A 436 -26.09 9.41 -10.12
N LEU A 437 -25.71 9.33 -11.38
CA LEU A 437 -24.32 9.54 -11.84
C LEU A 437 -23.68 10.82 -11.29
N TRP A 438 -24.44 11.93 -11.26
CA TRP A 438 -23.93 13.22 -10.75
C TRP A 438 -23.58 13.15 -9.26
N LEU A 439 -24.38 12.46 -8.47
CA LEU A 439 -24.18 12.32 -7.03
C LEU A 439 -22.92 11.48 -6.75
N THR A 440 -22.80 10.35 -7.44
CA THR A 440 -21.63 9.47 -7.36
C THR A 440 -20.35 10.17 -7.79
N LEU A 441 -20.38 10.93 -8.90
CA LEU A 441 -19.23 11.70 -9.35
C LEU A 441 -18.83 12.79 -8.34
N VAL A 442 -19.79 13.45 -7.70
CA VAL A 442 -19.49 14.44 -6.66
C VAL A 442 -18.83 13.77 -5.46
N TYR A 443 -19.34 12.66 -4.97
CA TYR A 443 -18.79 11.98 -3.79
C TYR A 443 -17.46 11.27 -4.06
N ASN A 444 -17.37 10.49 -5.15
CA ASN A 444 -16.19 9.65 -5.39
C ASN A 444 -15.07 10.37 -6.16
N VAL A 445 -15.42 11.33 -7.03
CA VAL A 445 -14.43 12.01 -7.89
C VAL A 445 -14.25 13.48 -7.48
N GLY A 446 -15.31 14.17 -7.11
CA GLY A 446 -15.26 15.59 -6.83
C GLY A 446 -14.33 15.95 -5.67
N GLY A 447 -14.45 15.26 -4.55
CA GLY A 447 -13.56 15.46 -3.40
C GLY A 447 -12.09 15.20 -3.76
N VAL A 448 -11.82 14.09 -4.43
CA VAL A 448 -10.48 13.73 -4.89
C VAL A 448 -9.94 14.78 -5.86
N ALA A 449 -10.73 15.22 -6.85
CA ALA A 449 -10.33 16.23 -7.83
C ALA A 449 -9.99 17.58 -7.19
N ILE A 450 -10.77 18.01 -6.19
CA ILE A 450 -10.49 19.24 -5.43
C ILE A 450 -9.16 19.14 -4.71
N PHE A 451 -8.91 18.04 -3.97
CA PHE A 451 -7.66 17.86 -3.23
C PHE A 451 -6.44 17.75 -4.17
N LEU A 452 -6.57 17.04 -5.29
CA LEU A 452 -5.53 16.97 -6.31
C LEU A 452 -5.26 18.33 -6.96
N GLY A 453 -6.32 19.09 -7.23
CA GLY A 453 -6.21 20.45 -7.76
C GLY A 453 -5.49 21.40 -6.79
N LEU A 454 -5.81 21.32 -5.50
CA LEU A 454 -5.14 22.09 -4.45
C LEU A 454 -3.66 21.69 -4.31
N ALA A 455 -3.36 20.38 -4.30
CA ALA A 455 -1.99 19.88 -4.25
C ALA A 455 -1.18 20.36 -5.45
N LEU A 456 -1.74 20.27 -6.64
CA LEU A 456 -1.11 20.75 -7.88
C LEU A 456 -0.87 22.25 -7.85
N ALA A 457 -1.86 23.04 -7.41
CA ALA A 457 -1.72 24.50 -7.28
C ALA A 457 -0.61 24.86 -6.26
N TRP A 458 -0.52 24.10 -5.18
CA TRP A 458 0.54 24.26 -4.16
C TRP A 458 1.92 23.97 -4.71
N TYR A 459 2.08 22.85 -5.40
CA TYR A 459 3.35 22.49 -6.06
C TYR A 459 3.75 23.51 -7.14
N GLN A 460 2.78 24.02 -7.93
CA GLN A 460 3.07 25.07 -8.91
C GLN A 460 3.55 26.37 -8.25
N ARG A 461 2.99 26.75 -7.08
CA ARG A 461 3.51 27.89 -6.31
C ARG A 461 4.93 27.68 -5.84
N TYR A 462 5.26 26.45 -5.39
CA TYR A 462 6.62 26.08 -5.02
C TYR A 462 7.57 26.22 -6.21
N ILE A 463 7.24 25.63 -7.37
CA ILE A 463 8.08 25.73 -8.58
C ILE A 463 8.26 27.17 -9.06
N LYS A 464 7.22 28.02 -9.00
CA LYS A 464 7.35 29.44 -9.33
C LYS A 464 8.34 30.16 -8.41
N ARG A 465 8.30 29.88 -7.10
CA ARG A 465 9.25 30.45 -6.13
C ARG A 465 10.67 29.95 -6.39
N LEU A 466 10.81 28.64 -6.62
CA LEU A 466 12.09 28.02 -6.93
C LEU A 466 12.68 28.58 -8.24
N SER A 467 11.87 28.76 -9.28
CA SER A 467 12.30 29.36 -10.55
C SER A 467 12.75 30.82 -10.42
N ALA A 468 12.18 31.55 -9.49
CA ALA A 468 12.56 32.94 -9.23
C ALA A 468 13.87 33.04 -8.44
N SER A 469 14.17 32.08 -7.56
CA SER A 469 15.40 32.05 -6.75
C SER A 469 16.55 31.28 -7.42
N ASP A 470 16.24 30.13 -8.04
CA ASP A 470 17.20 29.26 -8.73
C ASP A 470 16.53 28.58 -9.95
N PRO A 471 16.60 29.20 -11.13
CA PRO A 471 16.03 28.63 -12.36
C PRO A 471 16.61 27.27 -12.76
N ARG A 472 17.88 26.99 -12.38
CA ARG A 472 18.55 25.72 -12.69
C ARG A 472 17.99 24.60 -11.82
N ALA A 473 17.84 24.83 -10.51
CA ALA A 473 17.24 23.88 -9.59
C ALA A 473 15.78 23.56 -9.99
N ALA A 474 15.01 24.56 -10.41
CA ALA A 474 13.65 24.36 -10.89
C ALA A 474 13.57 23.48 -12.15
N ARG A 475 14.51 23.62 -13.10
CA ARG A 475 14.61 22.77 -14.30
C ARG A 475 14.98 21.33 -13.92
N ILE A 476 15.94 21.13 -13.04
CA ILE A 476 16.37 19.81 -12.54
C ILE A 476 15.19 19.12 -11.82
N GLU A 477 14.45 19.89 -11.01
CA GLU A 477 13.29 19.34 -10.29
C GLU A 477 12.20 18.86 -11.25
N LEU A 478 11.91 19.61 -12.31
CA LEU A 478 10.87 19.28 -13.28
C LEU A 478 11.28 18.19 -14.28
N ALA A 479 12.58 17.98 -14.49
CA ALA A 479 13.08 17.02 -15.46
C ALA A 479 12.95 15.56 -14.98
N PRO A 480 12.69 14.61 -15.87
CA PRO A 480 12.83 13.18 -15.58
C PRO A 480 14.27 12.82 -15.24
N SER A 481 14.50 12.03 -14.18
CA SER A 481 15.86 11.63 -13.77
C SER A 481 16.56 10.74 -14.82
N ALA A 482 15.77 9.91 -15.55
CA ALA A 482 16.29 9.07 -16.62
C ALA A 482 16.78 9.86 -17.84
N ALA A 483 16.38 11.12 -18.02
CA ALA A 483 16.84 11.98 -19.11
C ALA A 483 18.27 12.47 -18.88
N GLY A 484 18.70 12.69 -17.62
CA GLY A 484 20.05 13.15 -17.28
C GLY A 484 21.11 12.05 -17.36
N ALA A 485 20.74 10.79 -17.21
CA ALA A 485 21.68 9.67 -17.31
C ALA A 485 22.21 9.42 -18.75
N GLY A 486 21.52 9.95 -19.75
CA GLY A 486 21.96 9.86 -21.16
C GLY A 486 22.99 10.91 -21.58
N ASP A 487 23.01 12.08 -20.91
CA ASP A 487 23.90 13.19 -21.26
C ASP A 487 25.30 13.08 -20.62
N GLU A 488 25.42 12.43 -19.45
CA GLU A 488 26.72 12.21 -18.80
C GLU A 488 27.58 11.13 -19.49
N SER A 489 26.97 10.20 -20.25
CA SER A 489 27.71 9.21 -21.04
C SER A 489 28.28 9.79 -22.34
N GLY A 490 27.73 10.90 -22.84
CA GLY A 490 28.19 11.58 -24.05
C GLY A 490 29.35 12.58 -23.83
N THR A 491 29.56 13.06 -22.60
CA THR A 491 30.57 14.06 -22.28
C THR A 491 31.90 13.49 -21.74
N ARG A 492 31.95 12.17 -21.44
CA ARG A 492 33.22 11.51 -21.03
C ARG A 492 34.14 11.05 -22.14
N SER A 493 33.75 11.22 -23.45
CA SER A 493 34.58 10.78 -24.58
C SER A 493 35.30 11.87 -25.35
N VAL A 494 35.33 13.14 -24.88
CA VAL A 494 36.01 14.25 -25.59
C VAL A 494 37.07 14.98 -24.73
N GLY A 495 37.32 14.54 -23.46
CA GLY A 495 38.23 15.25 -22.52
C GLY A 495 39.62 14.66 -22.30
N ASP A 496 39.94 13.44 -22.80
CA ASP A 496 41.21 12.76 -22.47
C ASP A 496 42.19 12.61 -23.65
N ALA A 497 42.23 13.55 -24.57
CA ALA A 497 43.15 13.53 -25.71
C ALA A 497 43.94 14.84 -25.92
N GLU A 498 44.26 15.62 -24.87
CA GLU A 498 45.22 16.72 -24.98
C GLU A 498 45.84 17.03 -23.62
N SER A 499 46.84 16.25 -23.17
CA SER A 499 47.96 16.72 -22.34
C SER A 499 49.03 15.63 -22.14
N GLU A 500 49.60 15.13 -23.22
CA GLU A 500 50.96 14.60 -23.20
C GLU A 500 51.81 15.47 -24.14
N GLY A 501 52.65 16.30 -23.54
CA GLY A 501 53.68 17.01 -24.27
C GLY A 501 54.27 18.21 -23.55
N THR A 502 55.51 18.08 -23.19
CA THR A 502 56.49 19.08 -22.74
C THR A 502 56.64 19.21 -21.21
N SER A 503 57.74 18.95 -20.61
CA SER A 503 59.14 19.21 -20.90
C SER A 503 59.99 18.88 -19.68
N ALA A 504 61.11 18.33 -19.96
CA ALA A 504 62.16 17.93 -19.05
C ALA A 504 62.88 19.10 -18.35
N ARG A 505 63.68 18.71 -17.35
CA ARG A 505 64.93 19.35 -16.80
C ARG A 505 64.79 20.17 -15.53
N GLY A 506 65.62 19.73 -14.57
CA GLY A 506 66.38 20.60 -13.67
C GLY A 506 66.55 20.08 -12.25
N ASP A 507 67.56 19.26 -12.05
CA ASP A 507 68.67 19.32 -11.05
C ASP A 507 68.32 19.43 -9.54
N ALA A 508 68.69 18.40 -8.80
CA ALA A 508 69.92 18.26 -7.98
C ALA A 508 69.88 18.77 -6.54
N SER A 509 70.39 17.90 -5.67
CA SER A 509 70.98 18.11 -4.34
C SER A 509 70.03 18.34 -3.18
N GLY A 510 70.13 17.66 -2.05
CA GLY A 510 71.20 16.90 -1.45
C GLY A 510 70.82 16.68 0.02
N THR A 511 71.37 15.60 0.50
CA THR A 511 71.87 15.36 1.87
C THR A 511 70.94 15.30 3.06
N THR A 512 70.88 14.12 3.59
CA THR A 512 71.46 13.50 4.79
C THR A 512 70.69 13.55 6.11
N SER A 513 70.66 12.34 6.68
CA SER A 513 70.94 11.99 8.10
C SER A 513 69.79 12.15 9.09
N ALA A 514 69.43 11.23 9.82
CA ALA A 514 69.88 10.07 10.52
C ALA A 514 68.99 9.83 11.76
N ARG A 515 68.74 8.57 12.02
CA ARG A 515 68.71 7.88 13.33
C ARG A 515 67.81 8.31 14.48
N GLY A 516 67.25 7.24 15.03
CA GLY A 516 66.95 7.00 16.46
C GLY A 516 65.51 6.48 16.62
N ASP A 517 65.23 5.29 16.68
CA ASP A 517 65.48 4.16 17.66
C ASP A 517 64.62 4.30 18.91
N ASP A 518 64.05 3.15 19.23
CA ASP A 518 63.48 2.69 20.47
C ASP A 518 61.93 2.65 20.63
N GLY A 519 61.43 1.41 20.53
CA GLY A 519 60.22 0.95 21.21
C GLY A 519 60.57 0.60 22.70
N PRO A 520 59.82 -0.21 23.46
CA PRO A 520 58.43 -0.57 23.41
C PRO A 520 57.76 -0.44 24.81
N THR A 521 56.58 -1.09 24.98
CA THR A 521 55.86 -1.47 26.22
C THR A 521 54.77 -0.49 26.71
N ALA A 522 53.54 -0.87 26.73
CA ALA A 522 52.72 -1.81 27.52
C ALA A 522 51.31 -1.88 26.94
#